data_993d08069ad1611f58d25376f922efca
#
_entry.id   993d08069ad1611f58d25376f922efca
#
_cell.length_a   1.000
_cell.length_b   1.000
_cell.length_c   1.000
_cell.angle_alpha   90.00
_cell.angle_beta   90.00
_cell.angle_gamma   90.00
#
_symmetry.space_group_name_H-M   'P 1'
#
loop_
_entity.id
_entity.type
_entity.pdbx_description
1 polymer ?
#
loop_
_entity_poly.entity_id
_entity_poly.type
_entity_poly.pdbx_seq_one_letter_code
_entity_poly.pdbx_strand_id
1 'polypeptide(L)'
;MDWIDRMNEAIRYIEENLTDRIEYEKLGQIACCSAYHFQRMFAYIAGVPLSEYIRRRRMSLAAVDLQGGDAKIIDVAAKYGYSSPTAFNRAFQSVHGVSPSSVRAEGAALKSFPPLTIKIVVKGAEEMNYRIETRDAFRVVGRSRPMSREIEQNFVEVPLMWQEAVEDGTLERIIPLMDGQPRGILGVCACGDGEEWRYYIAAATSAETGDGLEEYVVPAFTWAV
;
A
#
# COMPACT_ATOMS: atom_id res chain seq x y z
N MET A 1 -1.99 -15.99 -21.13
CA MET A 1 -1.27 -14.80 -20.65
C MET A 1 -2.33 -13.83 -20.16
N ASP A 2 -2.35 -13.58 -18.87
CA ASP A 2 -3.30 -12.68 -18.26
C ASP A 2 -2.88 -11.21 -18.47
N TRP A 3 -3.69 -10.28 -17.99
CA TRP A 3 -3.42 -8.85 -18.14
C TRP A 3 -2.13 -8.41 -17.40
N ILE A 4 -1.84 -9.02 -16.23
CA ILE A 4 -0.64 -8.70 -15.44
C ILE A 4 0.61 -9.16 -16.17
N ASP A 5 0.57 -10.36 -16.76
CA ASP A 5 1.67 -10.88 -17.57
C ASP A 5 2.00 -9.93 -18.73
N ARG A 6 0.98 -9.41 -19.42
CA ARG A 6 1.15 -8.46 -20.52
C ARG A 6 1.74 -7.13 -20.06
N MET A 7 1.31 -6.62 -18.91
CA MET A 7 1.89 -5.41 -18.31
C MET A 7 3.36 -5.62 -17.95
N ASN A 8 3.70 -6.76 -17.36
CA ASN A 8 5.09 -7.10 -17.03
C ASN A 8 5.94 -7.32 -18.28
N GLU A 9 5.36 -7.86 -19.37
CA GLU A 9 6.05 -7.99 -20.65
C GLU A 9 6.34 -6.64 -21.29
N ALA A 10 5.39 -5.70 -21.22
CA ALA A 10 5.61 -4.33 -21.67
C ALA A 10 6.71 -3.62 -20.84
N ILE A 11 6.76 -3.86 -19.52
CA ILE A 11 7.84 -3.34 -18.65
C ILE A 11 9.18 -3.97 -19.04
N ARG A 12 9.23 -5.26 -19.35
CA ARG A 12 10.45 -5.94 -19.82
C ARG A 12 10.94 -5.34 -21.14
N TYR A 13 10.04 -5.10 -22.10
CA TYR A 13 10.39 -4.40 -23.33
C TYR A 13 11.03 -3.02 -23.05
N ILE A 14 10.50 -2.26 -22.08
CA ILE A 14 11.12 -0.98 -21.69
C ILE A 14 12.54 -1.20 -21.18
N GLU A 15 12.74 -2.16 -20.27
CA GLU A 15 14.05 -2.45 -19.67
C GLU A 15 15.11 -2.89 -20.70
N GLU A 16 14.71 -3.67 -21.67
CA GLU A 16 15.55 -4.14 -22.77
C GLU A 16 15.91 -3.03 -23.77
N ASN A 17 15.12 -1.95 -23.81
CA ASN A 17 15.28 -0.85 -24.76
C ASN A 17 15.62 0.50 -24.10
N LEU A 18 16.19 0.50 -22.88
CA LEU A 18 16.52 1.74 -22.18
C LEU A 18 17.58 2.58 -22.87
N THR A 19 18.46 1.97 -23.67
CA THR A 19 19.48 2.66 -24.46
C THR A 19 18.99 3.11 -25.83
N ASP A 20 17.83 2.59 -26.26
CA ASP A 20 17.23 2.84 -27.56
C ASP A 20 15.98 3.70 -27.47
N ARG A 21 15.33 3.89 -28.62
CA ARG A 21 14.02 4.55 -28.70
C ARG A 21 12.93 3.59 -28.25
N ILE A 22 12.28 3.90 -27.14
CA ILE A 22 11.10 3.16 -26.66
C ILE A 22 9.87 3.62 -27.47
N GLU A 23 9.25 2.67 -28.18
CA GLU A 23 8.04 2.92 -28.97
C GLU A 23 6.80 2.68 -28.11
N TYR A 24 6.06 3.75 -27.79
CA TYR A 24 4.89 3.68 -26.92
C TYR A 24 3.73 2.90 -27.54
N GLU A 25 3.61 2.92 -28.88
CA GLU A 25 2.66 2.11 -29.65
C GLU A 25 2.93 0.61 -29.45
N LYS A 26 4.20 0.22 -29.38
CA LYS A 26 4.61 -1.17 -29.12
C LYS A 26 4.20 -1.61 -27.72
N LEU A 27 4.33 -0.75 -26.72
CA LEU A 27 3.86 -1.01 -25.36
C LEU A 27 2.35 -1.27 -25.33
N GLY A 28 1.58 -0.45 -26.04
CA GLY A 28 0.14 -0.65 -26.20
C GLY A 28 -0.21 -1.98 -26.87
N GLN A 29 0.52 -2.34 -27.92
CA GLN A 29 0.34 -3.64 -28.61
C GLN A 29 0.61 -4.82 -27.69
N ILE A 30 1.71 -4.80 -26.93
CA ILE A 30 2.07 -5.86 -25.95
C ILE A 30 0.96 -5.96 -24.89
N ALA A 31 0.51 -4.85 -24.35
CA ALA A 31 -0.52 -4.79 -23.31
C ALA A 31 -1.95 -4.99 -23.86
N CYS A 32 -2.14 -5.16 -25.18
CA CYS A 32 -3.42 -5.27 -25.86
C CYS A 32 -4.37 -4.08 -25.60
N CYS A 33 -3.81 -2.86 -25.60
CA CYS A 33 -4.56 -1.62 -25.42
C CYS A 33 -3.92 -0.49 -26.24
N SER A 34 -4.49 0.72 -26.21
CA SER A 34 -3.84 1.88 -26.83
C SER A 34 -2.62 2.33 -26.01
N ALA A 35 -1.64 2.97 -26.68
CA ALA A 35 -0.48 3.55 -26.00
C ALA A 35 -0.88 4.54 -24.89
N TYR A 36 -1.93 5.33 -25.12
CA TYR A 36 -2.48 6.25 -24.14
C TYR A 36 -3.06 5.52 -22.91
N HIS A 37 -3.82 4.45 -23.14
CA HIS A 37 -4.40 3.66 -22.06
C HIS A 37 -3.31 2.98 -21.24
N PHE A 38 -2.29 2.40 -21.89
CA PHE A 38 -1.12 1.82 -21.21
C PHE A 38 -0.44 2.83 -20.29
N GLN A 39 -0.15 4.04 -20.78
CA GLN A 39 0.50 5.07 -19.97
C GLN A 39 -0.33 5.47 -18.73
N ARG A 40 -1.66 5.59 -18.89
CA ARG A 40 -2.54 5.89 -17.75
C ARG A 40 -2.55 4.78 -16.71
N MET A 41 -2.71 3.53 -17.17
CA MET A 41 -2.71 2.37 -16.27
C MET A 41 -1.37 2.21 -15.58
N PHE A 42 -0.28 2.34 -16.32
CA PHE A 42 1.07 2.32 -15.74
C PHE A 42 1.21 3.38 -14.65
N ALA A 43 0.84 4.62 -14.94
CA ALA A 43 0.96 5.72 -13.97
C ALA A 43 0.11 5.48 -12.71
N TYR A 44 -1.10 4.93 -12.87
CA TYR A 44 -1.97 4.58 -11.76
C TYR A 44 -1.37 3.48 -10.85
N ILE A 45 -0.80 2.43 -11.44
CA ILE A 45 -0.25 1.28 -10.71
C ILE A 45 1.12 1.60 -10.12
N ALA A 46 2.01 2.25 -10.90
CA ALA A 46 3.37 2.55 -10.49
C ALA A 46 3.49 3.82 -9.61
N GLY A 47 2.42 4.61 -9.50
CA GLY A 47 2.42 5.89 -8.78
C GLY A 47 3.26 6.98 -9.44
N VAL A 48 3.81 6.74 -10.63
CA VAL A 48 4.63 7.70 -11.39
C VAL A 48 4.36 7.60 -12.88
N PRO A 49 4.45 8.71 -13.64
CA PRO A 49 4.32 8.67 -15.09
C PRO A 49 5.34 7.73 -15.75
N LEU A 50 4.97 7.10 -16.86
CA LEU A 50 5.85 6.20 -17.61
C LEU A 50 7.18 6.87 -18.04
N SER A 51 7.11 8.10 -18.49
CA SER A 51 8.30 8.89 -18.87
C SER A 51 9.25 9.13 -17.71
N GLU A 52 8.70 9.32 -16.50
CA GLU A 52 9.48 9.47 -15.28
C GLU A 52 10.14 8.15 -14.85
N TYR A 53 9.42 7.03 -14.97
CA TYR A 53 10.00 5.70 -14.74
C TYR A 53 11.19 5.45 -15.67
N ILE A 54 11.00 5.64 -16.98
CA ILE A 54 12.06 5.47 -17.98
C ILE A 54 13.27 6.38 -17.65
N ARG A 55 13.02 7.65 -17.30
CA ARG A 55 14.06 8.59 -16.92
C ARG A 55 14.87 8.09 -15.71
N ARG A 56 14.18 7.65 -14.64
CA ARG A 56 14.84 7.15 -13.42
C ARG A 56 15.67 5.90 -13.69
N ARG A 57 15.14 4.97 -14.52
CA ARG A 57 15.86 3.76 -14.91
C ARG A 57 17.12 4.09 -15.72
N ARG A 58 17.01 4.95 -16.73
CA ARG A 58 18.14 5.44 -17.54
C ARG A 58 19.22 6.09 -16.68
N MET A 59 18.84 6.95 -15.75
CA MET A 59 19.80 7.60 -14.85
C MET A 59 20.45 6.62 -13.88
N SER A 60 19.75 5.62 -13.39
CA SER A 60 20.34 4.57 -12.54
C SER A 60 21.41 3.77 -13.28
N LEU A 61 21.15 3.38 -14.54
CA LEU A 61 22.14 2.68 -15.36
C LEU A 61 23.31 3.59 -15.78
N ALA A 62 23.02 4.84 -16.12
CA ALA A 62 24.06 5.84 -16.44
C ALA A 62 25.01 6.06 -15.24
N ALA A 63 24.50 6.04 -14.03
CA ALA A 63 25.33 6.13 -12.82
C ALA A 63 26.28 4.95 -12.69
N VAL A 64 25.83 3.72 -12.98
CA VAL A 64 26.66 2.53 -12.98
C VAL A 64 27.76 2.63 -14.05
N ASP A 65 27.40 3.04 -15.28
CA ASP A 65 28.37 3.21 -16.36
C ASP A 65 29.45 4.27 -16.02
N LEU A 66 29.07 5.33 -15.33
CA LEU A 66 30.00 6.38 -14.91
C LEU A 66 30.90 5.96 -13.74
N GLN A 67 30.41 5.09 -12.84
CA GLN A 67 31.20 4.55 -11.73
C GLN A 67 32.21 3.47 -12.19
N GLY A 68 31.77 2.63 -13.13
CA GLY A 68 32.50 1.41 -13.52
C GLY A 68 33.70 1.63 -14.45
N GLY A 69 33.97 2.85 -14.94
CA GLY A 69 35.05 3.00 -15.92
C GLY A 69 35.39 4.41 -16.38
N ASP A 70 36.19 4.47 -17.44
CA ASP A 70 36.66 5.71 -18.07
C ASP A 70 35.69 6.30 -19.11
N ALA A 71 34.40 5.85 -19.10
CA ALA A 71 33.41 6.32 -20.04
C ALA A 71 33.22 7.84 -19.96
N LYS A 72 33.36 8.53 -21.10
CA LYS A 72 33.14 9.99 -21.12
C LYS A 72 31.67 10.30 -20.86
N ILE A 73 31.38 11.34 -20.09
CA ILE A 73 30.01 11.77 -19.77
C ILE A 73 29.16 11.98 -21.02
N ILE A 74 29.75 12.49 -22.09
CA ILE A 74 29.09 12.73 -23.38
C ILE A 74 28.62 11.41 -24.03
N ASP A 75 29.45 10.37 -23.96
CA ASP A 75 29.16 9.06 -24.55
C ASP A 75 28.03 8.37 -23.76
N VAL A 76 28.09 8.45 -22.43
CA VAL A 76 27.01 7.94 -21.56
C VAL A 76 25.72 8.71 -21.79
N ALA A 77 25.77 10.04 -21.92
CA ALA A 77 24.59 10.84 -22.24
C ALA A 77 23.95 10.40 -23.58
N ALA A 78 24.77 10.22 -24.63
CA ALA A 78 24.30 9.75 -25.93
C ALA A 78 23.71 8.33 -25.84
N LYS A 79 24.35 7.40 -25.12
CA LYS A 79 23.88 6.03 -24.90
C LYS A 79 22.46 5.99 -24.32
N TYR A 80 22.12 6.90 -23.41
CA TYR A 80 20.79 6.95 -22.79
C TYR A 80 19.82 7.95 -23.46
N GLY A 81 20.12 8.34 -24.73
CA GLY A 81 19.20 9.10 -25.58
C GLY A 81 19.19 10.61 -25.33
N TYR A 82 20.24 11.16 -24.74
CA TYR A 82 20.40 12.60 -24.54
C TYR A 82 21.29 13.21 -25.61
N SER A 83 20.73 14.06 -26.44
CA SER A 83 21.47 14.80 -27.48
C SER A 83 22.26 16.00 -26.92
N SER A 84 21.98 16.41 -25.68
CA SER A 84 22.64 17.55 -25.02
C SER A 84 23.22 17.15 -23.67
N PRO A 85 24.53 17.38 -23.45
CA PRO A 85 25.16 17.17 -22.14
C PRO A 85 24.51 17.98 -21.03
N THR A 86 23.97 19.16 -21.34
CA THR A 86 23.26 20.00 -20.37
C THR A 86 21.94 19.36 -19.95
N ALA A 87 21.18 18.79 -20.89
CA ALA A 87 19.92 18.09 -20.58
C ALA A 87 20.20 16.83 -19.74
N PHE A 88 21.23 16.07 -20.10
CA PHE A 88 21.68 14.91 -19.32
C PHE A 88 22.07 15.31 -17.89
N ASN A 89 22.89 16.35 -17.73
CA ASN A 89 23.33 16.83 -16.42
C ASN A 89 22.13 17.21 -15.53
N ARG A 90 21.17 17.95 -16.08
CA ARG A 90 19.94 18.31 -15.35
C ARG A 90 19.13 17.09 -14.94
N ALA A 91 18.93 16.13 -15.85
CA ALA A 91 18.20 14.90 -15.57
C ALA A 91 18.92 14.08 -14.48
N PHE A 92 20.23 13.95 -14.60
CA PHE A 92 21.06 13.22 -13.65
C PHE A 92 21.03 13.85 -12.25
N GLN A 93 21.23 15.16 -12.15
CA GLN A 93 21.11 15.88 -10.88
C GLN A 93 19.72 15.80 -10.26
N SER A 94 18.68 15.88 -11.08
CA SER A 94 17.28 15.75 -10.61
C SER A 94 17.01 14.39 -9.98
N VAL A 95 17.68 13.32 -10.45
CA VAL A 95 17.49 11.94 -9.95
C VAL A 95 18.42 11.66 -8.77
N HIS A 96 19.70 11.95 -8.90
CA HIS A 96 20.73 11.56 -7.93
C HIS A 96 21.06 12.64 -6.90
N GLY A 97 20.75 13.91 -7.18
CA GLY A 97 21.10 15.05 -6.33
C GLY A 97 22.55 15.53 -6.52
N VAL A 98 23.35 14.85 -7.34
CA VAL A 98 24.76 15.15 -7.62
C VAL A 98 25.01 15.24 -9.12
N SER A 99 26.11 15.90 -9.53
CA SER A 99 26.47 16.01 -10.95
C SER A 99 27.08 14.69 -11.49
N PRO A 100 26.96 14.40 -12.82
CA PRO A 100 27.65 13.26 -13.42
C PRO A 100 29.16 13.25 -13.21
N SER A 101 29.79 14.42 -13.14
CA SER A 101 31.22 14.55 -12.92
C SER A 101 31.65 14.17 -11.51
N SER A 102 30.79 14.31 -10.52
CA SER A 102 31.10 13.96 -9.13
C SER A 102 30.88 12.50 -8.77
N VAL A 103 30.31 11.69 -9.70
CA VAL A 103 29.99 10.27 -9.45
C VAL A 103 31.21 9.42 -9.13
N ARG A 104 32.39 9.79 -9.67
CA ARG A 104 33.65 9.09 -9.45
C ARG A 104 34.34 9.44 -8.14
N ALA A 105 33.84 10.44 -7.43
CA ALA A 105 34.37 10.79 -6.12
C ALA A 105 34.04 9.67 -5.12
N GLU A 106 35.05 9.34 -4.28
CA GLU A 106 34.90 8.35 -3.23
C GLU A 106 33.74 8.75 -2.28
N GLY A 107 32.80 7.83 -2.04
CA GLY A 107 31.64 8.07 -1.16
C GLY A 107 30.46 8.79 -1.81
N ALA A 108 30.43 8.97 -3.15
CA ALA A 108 29.27 9.56 -3.82
C ALA A 108 27.99 8.72 -3.59
N ALA A 109 27.01 9.29 -2.89
CA ALA A 109 25.73 8.66 -2.66
C ALA A 109 24.83 8.80 -3.89
N LEU A 110 24.47 7.68 -4.51
CA LEU A 110 23.62 7.64 -5.70
C LEU A 110 22.30 6.92 -5.39
N LYS A 111 21.21 7.40 -5.99
CA LYS A 111 19.90 6.74 -5.90
C LYS A 111 19.82 5.67 -6.99
N SER A 112 19.43 4.46 -6.62
CA SER A 112 19.15 3.39 -7.57
C SER A 112 17.64 3.11 -7.60
N PHE A 113 17.10 3.04 -8.81
CA PHE A 113 15.71 2.66 -9.06
C PHE A 113 15.72 1.31 -9.78
N PRO A 114 15.35 0.20 -9.10
CA PRO A 114 15.34 -1.12 -9.71
C PRO A 114 14.24 -1.26 -10.76
N PRO A 115 14.30 -2.27 -11.64
CA PRO A 115 13.19 -2.62 -12.53
C PRO A 115 11.91 -2.88 -11.75
N LEU A 116 10.80 -2.38 -12.28
CA LEU A 116 9.48 -2.59 -11.69
C LEU A 116 8.92 -3.94 -12.12
N THR A 117 8.28 -4.64 -11.19
CA THR A 117 7.49 -5.85 -11.48
C THR A 117 6.13 -5.69 -10.80
N ILE A 118 5.06 -5.88 -11.56
CA ILE A 118 3.69 -5.81 -11.06
C ILE A 118 3.29 -7.20 -10.53
N LYS A 119 2.85 -7.23 -9.26
CA LYS A 119 2.21 -8.38 -8.64
C LYS A 119 0.93 -7.92 -7.98
N ILE A 120 -0.18 -8.59 -8.27
CA ILE A 120 -1.45 -8.32 -7.58
C ILE A 120 -1.64 -9.41 -6.54
N VAL A 121 -1.84 -8.99 -5.31
CA VAL A 121 -2.25 -9.85 -4.21
C VAL A 121 -3.71 -9.54 -3.92
N VAL A 122 -4.60 -10.45 -4.29
CA VAL A 122 -6.01 -10.37 -3.93
C VAL A 122 -6.17 -10.90 -2.51
N LYS A 123 -6.48 -10.03 -1.58
CA LYS A 123 -6.83 -10.43 -0.21
C LYS A 123 -8.32 -10.77 -0.14
N GLY A 124 -8.68 -11.81 0.59
CA GLY A 124 -10.08 -12.23 0.78
C GLY A 124 -10.56 -13.32 -0.20
N ALA A 125 -9.69 -13.87 -1.04
CA ALA A 125 -10.00 -15.00 -1.92
C ALA A 125 -9.77 -16.38 -1.27
N GLU A 126 -9.39 -16.42 0.01
CA GLU A 126 -9.34 -17.68 0.75
C GLU A 126 -10.75 -18.13 1.10
N GLU A 127 -10.99 -19.44 0.96
CA GLU A 127 -12.24 -20.07 1.31
C GLU A 127 -12.48 -19.89 2.82
N MET A 128 -13.40 -19.00 3.15
CA MET A 128 -13.79 -18.81 4.55
C MET A 128 -14.86 -19.85 4.89
N ASN A 129 -14.52 -20.75 5.79
CA ASN A 129 -15.49 -21.60 6.42
C ASN A 129 -16.31 -20.76 7.40
N TYR A 130 -17.57 -20.60 7.14
CA TYR A 130 -18.49 -19.91 8.05
C TYR A 130 -19.72 -20.81 8.31
N ARG A 131 -20.32 -20.61 9.47
CA ARG A 131 -21.62 -21.17 9.80
C ARG A 131 -22.62 -20.05 10.05
N ILE A 132 -23.85 -20.29 9.71
CA ILE A 132 -24.93 -19.34 9.97
C ILE A 132 -25.54 -19.67 11.34
N GLU A 133 -25.51 -18.71 12.25
CA GLU A 133 -26.07 -18.82 13.58
C GLU A 133 -27.06 -17.67 13.84
N THR A 134 -28.27 -18.00 14.30
CA THR A 134 -29.19 -17.01 14.86
C THR A 134 -28.92 -16.90 16.36
N ARG A 135 -28.71 -15.70 16.85
CA ARG A 135 -28.50 -15.43 18.28
C ARG A 135 -29.49 -14.39 18.77
N ASP A 136 -29.98 -14.60 19.99
CA ASP A 136 -30.73 -13.59 20.71
C ASP A 136 -29.89 -12.36 21.01
N ALA A 137 -30.51 -11.25 21.36
CA ALA A 137 -29.83 -10.06 21.80
C ALA A 137 -28.95 -10.37 23.02
N PHE A 138 -27.75 -9.85 23.03
CA PHE A 138 -26.80 -10.01 24.15
C PHE A 138 -26.15 -8.68 24.50
N ARG A 139 -25.82 -8.53 25.78
CA ARG A 139 -25.19 -7.34 26.32
C ARG A 139 -23.68 -7.52 26.30
N VAL A 140 -22.98 -6.45 25.92
CA VAL A 140 -21.53 -6.34 26.00
C VAL A 140 -21.15 -5.15 26.88
N VAL A 141 -20.05 -5.29 27.62
CA VAL A 141 -19.47 -4.23 28.43
C VAL A 141 -17.99 -4.07 28.08
N GLY A 142 -17.56 -2.85 27.86
CA GLY A 142 -16.21 -2.55 27.46
C GLY A 142 -15.93 -1.07 27.26
N ARG A 143 -14.80 -0.77 26.60
CA ARG A 143 -14.43 0.58 26.20
C ARG A 143 -14.93 0.87 24.82
N SER A 144 -15.50 2.06 24.60
CA SER A 144 -15.93 2.49 23.28
C SER A 144 -15.22 3.75 22.80
N ARG A 145 -15.25 3.95 21.48
CA ARG A 145 -14.75 5.17 20.83
C ARG A 145 -15.63 5.48 19.61
N PRO A 146 -15.98 6.78 19.39
CA PRO A 146 -16.57 7.20 18.13
C PRO A 146 -15.68 6.86 16.95
N MET A 147 -16.28 6.43 15.82
CA MET A 147 -15.57 6.10 14.59
C MET A 147 -15.85 7.12 13.50
N SER A 148 -14.85 7.34 12.65
CA SER A 148 -15.01 8.17 11.47
C SER A 148 -15.93 7.51 10.43
N ARG A 149 -16.63 8.34 9.63
CA ARG A 149 -17.34 7.86 8.43
C ARG A 149 -16.37 7.55 7.27
N GLU A 150 -15.12 8.01 7.37
CA GLU A 150 -14.04 7.67 6.44
C GLU A 150 -13.38 6.36 6.88
N ILE A 151 -13.66 5.29 6.15
CA ILE A 151 -13.24 3.92 6.50
C ILE A 151 -11.71 3.81 6.62
N GLU A 152 -10.96 4.54 5.79
CA GLU A 152 -9.50 4.53 5.80
C GLU A 152 -8.92 4.99 7.15
N GLN A 153 -9.56 5.95 7.82
CA GLN A 153 -9.14 6.40 9.15
C GLN A 153 -9.33 5.31 10.19
N ASN A 154 -10.41 4.55 10.10
CA ASN A 154 -10.71 3.47 11.04
C ASN A 154 -9.71 2.31 10.94
N PHE A 155 -9.12 2.05 9.77
CA PHE A 155 -8.04 1.07 9.63
C PHE A 155 -6.76 1.43 10.42
N VAL A 156 -6.57 2.71 10.74
CA VAL A 156 -5.48 3.18 11.58
C VAL A 156 -5.91 3.26 13.05
N GLU A 157 -7.10 3.78 13.31
CA GLU A 157 -7.58 4.06 14.68
C GLU A 157 -7.93 2.79 15.46
N VAL A 158 -8.54 1.78 14.82
CA VAL A 158 -8.93 0.54 15.51
C VAL A 158 -7.71 -0.24 16.04
N PRO A 159 -6.65 -0.49 15.26
CA PRO A 159 -5.43 -1.11 15.80
C PRO A 159 -4.81 -0.33 16.95
N LEU A 160 -4.78 1.00 16.89
CA LEU A 160 -4.26 1.84 17.97
C LEU A 160 -5.13 1.71 19.24
N MET A 161 -6.45 1.67 19.10
CA MET A 161 -7.35 1.47 20.23
C MET A 161 -7.12 0.11 20.91
N TRP A 162 -6.82 -0.95 20.16
CA TRP A 162 -6.46 -2.25 20.72
C TRP A 162 -5.12 -2.20 21.46
N GLN A 163 -4.13 -1.52 20.88
CA GLN A 163 -2.83 -1.34 21.53
C GLN A 163 -2.98 -0.57 22.84
N GLU A 164 -3.70 0.54 22.85
CA GLU A 164 -3.98 1.33 24.05
C GLU A 164 -4.70 0.49 25.11
N ALA A 165 -5.68 -0.35 24.72
CA ALA A 165 -6.43 -1.19 25.65
C ALA A 165 -5.55 -2.25 26.34
N VAL A 166 -4.45 -2.67 25.69
CA VAL A 166 -3.42 -3.52 26.31
C VAL A 166 -2.58 -2.71 27.31
N GLU A 167 -2.12 -1.52 26.86
CA GLU A 167 -1.15 -0.72 27.62
C GLU A 167 -1.76 -0.07 28.89
N ASP A 168 -3.04 0.33 28.84
CA ASP A 168 -3.72 1.03 29.93
C ASP A 168 -4.51 0.13 30.90
N GLY A 169 -4.39 -1.20 30.72
CA GLY A 169 -5.05 -2.18 31.58
C GLY A 169 -6.55 -2.35 31.32
N THR A 170 -7.09 -1.80 30.22
CA THR A 170 -8.51 -1.97 29.85
C THR A 170 -8.85 -3.43 29.64
N LEU A 171 -8.00 -4.22 28.96
CA LEU A 171 -8.24 -5.65 28.74
C LEU A 171 -8.24 -6.42 30.05
N GLU A 172 -7.36 -6.10 31.01
CA GLU A 172 -7.30 -6.73 32.33
C GLU A 172 -8.60 -6.51 33.12
N ARG A 173 -9.31 -5.41 32.87
CA ARG A 173 -10.61 -5.10 33.50
C ARG A 173 -11.78 -5.80 32.79
N ILE A 174 -11.70 -6.03 31.49
CA ILE A 174 -12.76 -6.65 30.67
C ILE A 174 -12.73 -8.19 30.77
N ILE A 175 -11.52 -8.79 30.78
CA ILE A 175 -11.34 -10.25 30.83
C ILE A 175 -12.11 -10.93 31.96
N PRO A 176 -12.11 -10.44 33.22
CA PRO A 176 -12.87 -11.06 34.30
C PRO A 176 -14.40 -11.00 34.13
N LEU A 177 -14.89 -10.11 33.27
CA LEU A 177 -16.32 -9.96 33.04
C LEU A 177 -16.89 -10.98 32.04
N MET A 178 -16.05 -11.79 31.38
CA MET A 178 -16.47 -12.75 30.35
C MET A 178 -17.27 -13.91 30.92
N ASP A 179 -18.56 -13.75 31.14
CA ASP A 179 -19.47 -14.80 31.59
C ASP A 179 -20.54 -15.17 30.57
N GLY A 180 -20.66 -14.40 29.48
CA GLY A 180 -21.65 -14.54 28.42
C GLY A 180 -21.17 -15.23 27.14
N GLN A 181 -22.04 -15.27 26.16
CA GLN A 181 -21.74 -15.72 24.80
C GLN A 181 -21.98 -14.54 23.82
N PRO A 182 -21.14 -14.39 22.79
CA PRO A 182 -19.95 -15.19 22.43
C PRO A 182 -18.80 -15.01 23.41
N ARG A 183 -18.00 -16.06 23.62
CA ARG A 183 -16.82 -15.99 24.48
C ARG A 183 -15.67 -15.25 23.78
N GLY A 184 -14.89 -14.56 24.57
CA GLY A 184 -13.70 -13.82 24.11
C GLY A 184 -13.90 -12.31 24.21
N ILE A 185 -12.82 -11.58 23.92
CA ILE A 185 -12.91 -10.14 23.76
C ILE A 185 -13.36 -9.83 22.35
N LEU A 186 -14.41 -9.04 22.25
CA LEU A 186 -15.11 -8.74 21.02
C LEU A 186 -14.75 -7.33 20.53
N GLY A 187 -14.51 -7.21 19.22
CA GLY A 187 -14.54 -5.93 18.52
C GLY A 187 -15.94 -5.73 17.94
N VAL A 188 -16.70 -4.78 18.46
CA VAL A 188 -18.09 -4.55 18.03
C VAL A 188 -18.21 -3.19 17.36
N CYS A 189 -18.58 -3.20 16.07
CA CYS A 189 -18.99 -2.00 15.36
C CYS A 189 -20.48 -1.76 15.60
N ALA A 190 -20.82 -0.73 16.34
CA ALA A 190 -22.19 -0.34 16.62
C ALA A 190 -22.55 0.89 15.78
N CYS A 191 -23.63 0.78 15.01
CA CYS A 191 -24.25 1.91 14.31
C CYS A 191 -25.72 1.93 14.69
N GLY A 192 -26.16 2.94 15.45
CA GLY A 192 -27.56 3.21 15.71
C GLY A 192 -28.24 3.91 14.52
N ASP A 193 -29.56 3.92 14.49
CA ASP A 193 -30.38 4.62 13.49
C ASP A 193 -30.15 6.13 13.58
N GLY A 194 -29.21 6.66 12.74
CA GLY A 194 -28.88 8.08 12.67
C GLY A 194 -27.88 8.57 13.72
N GLU A 195 -27.37 7.70 14.55
CA GLU A 195 -26.43 8.01 15.61
C GLU A 195 -24.96 7.90 15.16
N GLU A 196 -24.06 8.28 16.05
CA GLU A 196 -22.63 8.24 15.91
C GLU A 196 -22.14 6.77 15.82
N TRP A 197 -21.33 6.45 14.83
CA TRP A 197 -20.69 5.15 14.73
C TRP A 197 -19.69 4.97 15.87
N ARG A 198 -19.77 3.86 16.58
CA ARG A 198 -18.87 3.55 17.69
C ARG A 198 -18.25 2.17 17.53
N TYR A 199 -17.02 2.06 17.95
CA TYR A 199 -16.32 0.78 18.06
C TYR A 199 -16.11 0.45 19.52
N TYR A 200 -16.45 -0.79 19.92
CA TYR A 200 -16.28 -1.29 21.27
C TYR A 200 -15.23 -2.39 21.30
N ILE A 201 -14.32 -2.33 22.27
CA ILE A 201 -13.54 -3.47 22.76
C ILE A 201 -14.22 -3.93 24.02
N ALA A 202 -14.91 -5.08 23.98
CA ALA A 202 -15.85 -5.46 25.02
C ALA A 202 -15.93 -6.98 25.22
N ALA A 203 -16.56 -7.41 26.30
CA ALA A 203 -16.92 -8.79 26.54
C ALA A 203 -18.43 -8.94 26.69
N ALA A 204 -18.97 -10.08 26.23
CA ALA A 204 -20.36 -10.44 26.50
C ALA A 204 -20.49 -10.82 27.97
N THR A 205 -21.40 -10.15 28.69
CA THR A 205 -21.51 -10.31 30.14
C THR A 205 -22.89 -9.94 30.69
N SER A 206 -23.27 -10.62 31.78
CA SER A 206 -24.37 -10.27 32.64
C SER A 206 -23.98 -9.39 33.84
N ALA A 207 -22.66 -9.23 34.09
CA ALA A 207 -22.14 -8.45 35.21
C ALA A 207 -22.49 -6.97 35.08
N GLU A 208 -22.53 -6.24 36.19
CA GLU A 208 -22.72 -4.80 36.22
C GLU A 208 -21.58 -4.06 35.52
N THR A 209 -21.89 -2.90 34.92
CA THR A 209 -20.89 -2.07 34.26
C THR A 209 -19.99 -1.43 35.31
N GLY A 210 -18.69 -1.72 35.25
CA GLY A 210 -17.70 -1.09 36.14
C GLY A 210 -17.37 0.36 35.72
N ASP A 211 -16.76 1.10 36.61
CA ASP A 211 -16.35 2.49 36.38
C ASP A 211 -15.47 2.65 35.12
N GLY A 212 -15.85 3.55 34.25
CA GLY A 212 -15.13 3.87 33.02
C GLY A 212 -15.27 2.83 31.89
N LEU A 213 -16.21 1.88 32.02
CA LEU A 213 -16.67 1.02 30.94
C LEU A 213 -18.06 1.45 30.50
N GLU A 214 -18.39 1.15 29.25
CA GLU A 214 -19.69 1.43 28.64
C GLU A 214 -20.35 0.13 28.24
N GLU A 215 -21.69 0.12 28.21
CA GLU A 215 -22.46 -1.01 27.78
C GLU A 215 -23.11 -0.78 26.40
N TYR A 216 -23.31 -1.87 25.70
CA TYR A 216 -24.06 -1.89 24.44
C TYR A 216 -24.83 -3.20 24.36
N VAL A 217 -26.08 -3.12 23.90
CA VAL A 217 -26.89 -4.32 23.62
C VAL A 217 -26.80 -4.62 22.14
N VAL A 218 -26.10 -5.69 21.81
CA VAL A 218 -26.06 -6.22 20.44
C VAL A 218 -27.43 -6.83 20.15
N PRO A 219 -28.17 -6.33 19.14
CA PRO A 219 -29.51 -6.84 18.84
C PRO A 219 -29.49 -8.29 18.39
N ALA A 220 -30.68 -8.95 18.44
CA ALA A 220 -30.82 -10.28 17.89
C ALA A 220 -30.66 -10.28 16.38
N PHE A 221 -29.70 -11.05 15.86
CA PHE A 221 -29.39 -11.15 14.44
C PHE A 221 -29.07 -12.58 14.02
N THR A 222 -29.08 -12.79 12.70
CA THR A 222 -28.49 -13.96 12.06
C THR A 222 -27.07 -13.60 11.62
N TRP A 223 -26.10 -14.33 12.11
CA TRP A 223 -24.68 -14.08 11.94
C TRP A 223 -24.02 -15.11 11.02
N ALA A 224 -23.05 -14.69 10.23
CA ALA A 224 -22.04 -15.57 9.67
C ALA A 224 -20.85 -15.63 10.65
N VAL A 225 -20.58 -16.80 11.21
CA VAL A 225 -19.59 -17.03 12.28
C VAL A 225 -18.48 -17.94 11.78
#